data_c085e058ec065a153ceae2442a3fdb85
#
_entry.id   c085e058ec065a153ceae2442a3fdb85
#
_cell.length_a   1.000
_cell.length_b   1.000
_cell.length_c   1.000
_cell.angle_alpha   90.00
_cell.angle_beta   90.00
_cell.angle_gamma   90.00
#
_symmetry.space_group_name_H-M   'P 1'
#
loop_
_entity.id
_entity.type
_entity.pdbx_description
1 polymer ?
#
loop_
_entity_poly.entity_id
_entity_poly.type
_entity_poly.pdbx_seq_one_letter_code
_entity_poly.pdbx_strand_id
1 'polypeptide(L)'
;MLEHLSLYDDDLLEKIVEEEEVSQEEVVRVLRKATLSSQITPVLCGSSFKNKGVQQLLDAVVHYLPSPLDIPPVEGEHPVTKKLVSRDASVSEPLCALAFKVASDPFAGQMTFVRVYAGIFETGKSVYNPRKRKYQRIGNLVKLHANKREDVTSIQAGDIGAVVGMELITGDTLCPKDHPIVLESTQFPEPVIDQAIEPKTKTDQEKLEEALQRLMQEDPSFRSRIDTETGQNIISGMGELHLEVMVDRLQREYRVDCKAGTPVSYTHLTLPTKA
;
A
#
# COMPACT_ATOMS: atom_id res chain seq x y z
N MET A 1 -1.26 -15.41 31.99
CA MET A 1 -1.82 -14.32 31.16
C MET A 1 -2.23 -13.15 32.04
N LEU A 2 -3.08 -13.32 33.03
CA LEU A 2 -3.53 -12.25 33.95
C LEU A 2 -2.36 -11.53 34.64
N GLU A 3 -1.43 -12.27 35.23
CA GLU A 3 -0.20 -11.70 35.84
C GLU A 3 0.62 -10.84 34.86
N HIS A 4 0.63 -11.19 33.58
CA HIS A 4 1.35 -10.39 32.60
C HIS A 4 0.56 -9.14 32.20
N LEU A 5 -0.78 -9.22 32.14
CA LEU A 5 -1.64 -8.09 31.83
C LEU A 5 -1.68 -7.06 32.98
N SER A 6 -1.53 -7.49 34.23
CA SER A 6 -1.50 -6.58 35.39
C SER A 6 -0.31 -5.61 35.37
N LEU A 7 0.73 -5.86 34.55
CA LEU A 7 1.83 -4.91 34.34
C LEU A 7 1.41 -3.66 33.56
N TYR A 8 0.24 -3.66 32.94
CA TYR A 8 -0.25 -2.58 32.06
C TYR A 8 -1.48 -1.87 32.59
N ASP A 9 -1.99 -2.29 33.77
CA ASP A 9 -3.20 -1.68 34.38
C ASP A 9 -3.19 -1.89 35.89
N ASP A 10 -3.11 -0.80 36.64
CA ASP A 10 -2.97 -0.82 38.09
C ASP A 10 -4.23 -1.37 38.78
N ASP A 11 -5.44 -1.08 38.24
CA ASP A 11 -6.70 -1.61 38.79
C ASP A 11 -6.75 -3.14 38.65
N LEU A 12 -6.24 -3.69 37.56
CA LEU A 12 -6.15 -5.12 37.37
C LEU A 12 -5.12 -5.75 38.30
N LEU A 13 -4.01 -5.06 38.57
CA LEU A 13 -2.99 -5.50 39.51
C LEU A 13 -3.56 -5.59 40.94
N GLU A 14 -4.28 -4.54 41.39
CA GLU A 14 -4.91 -4.50 42.71
C GLU A 14 -5.87 -5.66 42.90
N LYS A 15 -6.78 -5.90 41.95
CA LYS A 15 -7.70 -7.04 41.98
C LYS A 15 -7.02 -8.40 42.08
N ILE A 16 -5.92 -8.59 41.35
CA ILE A 16 -5.17 -9.85 41.38
C ILE A 16 -4.49 -10.04 42.75
N VAL A 17 -3.95 -8.97 43.34
CA VAL A 17 -3.32 -9.00 44.67
C VAL A 17 -4.35 -9.26 45.79
N GLU A 18 -5.57 -8.71 45.64
CA GLU A 18 -6.67 -8.91 46.57
C GLU A 18 -7.44 -10.22 46.37
N GLU A 19 -7.02 -11.04 45.40
CA GLU A 19 -7.66 -12.31 44.99
C GLU A 19 -9.14 -12.11 44.56
N GLU A 20 -9.46 -10.94 44.02
CA GLU A 20 -10.79 -10.66 43.49
C GLU A 20 -11.01 -11.32 42.11
N GLU A 21 -12.26 -11.57 41.77
CA GLU A 21 -12.67 -12.15 40.49
C GLU A 21 -12.52 -11.10 39.36
N VAL A 22 -11.72 -11.44 38.34
CA VAL A 22 -11.51 -10.59 37.16
C VAL A 22 -12.47 -11.03 36.05
N SER A 23 -13.29 -10.11 35.59
CA SER A 23 -14.25 -10.37 34.52
C SER A 23 -13.56 -10.47 33.14
N GLN A 24 -14.19 -11.19 32.21
CA GLN A 24 -13.70 -11.27 30.83
C GLN A 24 -13.65 -9.89 30.16
N GLU A 25 -14.59 -9.01 30.48
CA GLU A 25 -14.64 -7.64 29.90
C GLU A 25 -13.43 -6.81 30.33
N GLU A 26 -13.01 -6.93 31.57
CA GLU A 26 -11.81 -6.25 32.08
C GLU A 26 -10.55 -6.76 31.40
N VAL A 27 -10.44 -8.08 31.21
CA VAL A 27 -9.31 -8.68 30.48
C VAL A 27 -9.25 -8.14 29.05
N VAL A 28 -10.39 -8.08 28.35
CA VAL A 28 -10.46 -7.55 26.97
C VAL A 28 -10.10 -6.08 26.94
N ARG A 29 -10.57 -5.28 27.92
CA ARG A 29 -10.25 -3.84 28.02
C ARG A 29 -8.75 -3.61 28.19
N VAL A 30 -8.11 -4.31 29.12
CA VAL A 30 -6.68 -4.14 29.37
C VAL A 30 -5.84 -4.66 28.22
N LEU A 31 -6.23 -5.81 27.64
CA LEU A 31 -5.56 -6.39 26.47
C LEU A 31 -5.63 -5.43 25.26
N ARG A 32 -6.80 -4.80 25.02
CA ARG A 32 -6.96 -3.77 23.99
C ARG A 32 -6.04 -2.57 24.25
N LYS A 33 -6.05 -2.02 25.47
CA LYS A 33 -5.23 -0.85 25.84
C LYS A 33 -3.75 -1.11 25.60
N ALA A 34 -3.24 -2.25 26.03
CA ALA A 34 -1.84 -2.64 25.86
C ALA A 34 -1.47 -2.97 24.39
N THR A 35 -2.43 -3.49 23.60
CA THR A 35 -2.25 -3.71 22.17
C THR A 35 -2.21 -2.41 21.39
N LEU A 36 -3.13 -1.47 21.65
CA LEU A 36 -3.18 -0.16 21.00
C LEU A 36 -1.93 0.68 21.26
N SER A 37 -1.34 0.55 22.46
CA SER A 37 -0.05 1.19 22.80
C SER A 37 1.17 0.41 22.31
N SER A 38 1.00 -0.67 21.52
CA SER A 38 2.07 -1.52 20.98
C SER A 38 2.98 -2.15 22.04
N GLN A 39 2.51 -2.29 23.29
CA GLN A 39 3.26 -2.90 24.39
C GLN A 39 3.19 -4.44 24.36
N ILE A 40 2.10 -4.98 23.83
CA ILE A 40 1.89 -6.41 23.65
C ILE A 40 1.33 -6.72 22.26
N THR A 41 1.53 -7.97 21.85
CA THR A 41 0.93 -8.54 20.65
C THR A 41 0.10 -9.76 21.03
N PRO A 42 -1.25 -9.72 20.87
CA PRO A 42 -2.10 -10.89 21.10
C PRO A 42 -1.77 -12.01 20.11
N VAL A 43 -1.58 -13.22 20.64
CA VAL A 43 -1.31 -14.41 19.82
C VAL A 43 -2.47 -15.38 19.98
N LEU A 44 -3.07 -15.77 18.86
CA LEU A 44 -4.16 -16.73 18.81
C LEU A 44 -3.74 -17.99 18.06
N CYS A 45 -4.33 -19.10 18.43
CA CYS A 45 -4.11 -20.36 17.74
C CYS A 45 -5.44 -20.90 17.16
N GLY A 46 -5.33 -21.56 16.02
CA GLY A 46 -6.49 -22.14 15.35
C GLY A 46 -6.09 -23.07 14.21
N SER A 47 -7.06 -23.57 13.50
CA SER A 47 -6.88 -24.39 12.31
C SER A 47 -7.89 -23.95 11.25
N SER A 48 -7.46 -23.17 10.27
CA SER A 48 -8.30 -22.71 9.16
C SER A 48 -8.85 -23.89 8.35
N PHE A 49 -8.04 -24.91 8.11
CA PHE A 49 -8.45 -26.12 7.40
C PHE A 49 -9.59 -26.86 8.10
N LYS A 50 -9.59 -26.88 9.45
CA LYS A 50 -10.64 -27.49 10.26
C LYS A 50 -11.74 -26.52 10.67
N ASN A 51 -11.69 -25.28 10.19
CA ASN A 51 -12.59 -24.18 10.56
C ASN A 51 -12.74 -24.02 12.10
N LYS A 52 -11.60 -24.10 12.81
CA LYS A 52 -11.55 -23.90 14.27
C LYS A 52 -10.77 -22.65 14.62
N GLY A 53 -11.34 -21.82 15.51
CA GLY A 53 -10.71 -20.58 15.95
C GLY A 53 -10.80 -19.42 14.97
N VAL A 54 -11.49 -19.57 13.80
CA VAL A 54 -11.59 -18.52 12.78
C VAL A 54 -12.46 -17.36 13.27
N GLN A 55 -13.62 -17.64 13.88
CA GLN A 55 -14.49 -16.61 14.43
C GLN A 55 -13.80 -15.83 15.54
N GLN A 56 -13.13 -16.54 16.47
CA GLN A 56 -12.38 -15.92 17.57
C GLN A 56 -11.24 -15.01 17.06
N LEU A 57 -10.61 -15.38 15.93
CA LEU A 57 -9.61 -14.51 15.29
C LEU A 57 -10.26 -13.23 14.73
N LEU A 58 -11.42 -13.35 14.07
CA LEU A 58 -12.16 -12.19 13.55
C LEU A 58 -12.64 -11.28 14.69
N ASP A 59 -13.17 -11.88 15.76
CA ASP A 59 -13.56 -11.12 16.97
C ASP A 59 -12.35 -10.41 17.60
N ALA A 60 -11.20 -11.07 17.67
CA ALA A 60 -9.96 -10.48 18.17
C ALA A 60 -9.48 -9.29 17.31
N VAL A 61 -9.64 -9.35 15.98
CA VAL A 61 -9.35 -8.21 15.11
C VAL A 61 -10.23 -7.01 15.48
N VAL A 62 -11.53 -7.24 15.69
CA VAL A 62 -12.47 -6.17 16.08
C VAL A 62 -12.18 -5.63 17.50
N HIS A 63 -11.83 -6.52 18.42
CA HIS A 63 -11.60 -6.14 19.83
C HIS A 63 -10.25 -5.47 20.06
N TYR A 64 -9.18 -5.88 19.37
CA TYR A 64 -7.82 -5.49 19.76
C TYR A 64 -7.12 -4.58 18.77
N LEU A 65 -7.48 -4.58 17.47
CA LEU A 65 -6.83 -3.68 16.50
C LEU A 65 -7.43 -2.26 16.56
N PRO A 66 -6.59 -1.23 16.28
CA PRO A 66 -7.06 0.15 16.29
C PRO A 66 -8.05 0.43 15.15
N SER A 67 -9.12 1.10 15.46
CA SER A 67 -9.97 1.76 14.47
C SER A 67 -9.37 3.11 14.05
N PRO A 68 -9.84 3.73 12.96
CA PRO A 68 -9.42 5.08 12.58
C PRO A 68 -9.64 6.15 13.66
N LEU A 69 -10.53 5.89 14.63
CA LEU A 69 -10.81 6.80 15.75
C LEU A 69 -9.89 6.58 16.96
N ASP A 70 -9.21 5.44 17.03
CA ASP A 70 -8.26 5.12 18.11
C ASP A 70 -6.85 5.69 17.85
N ILE A 71 -6.59 6.13 16.61
CA ILE A 71 -5.29 6.67 16.20
C ILE A 71 -5.30 8.19 16.16
N PRO A 72 -4.13 8.85 16.32
CA PRO A 72 -4.04 10.30 16.19
C PRO A 72 -4.52 10.79 14.82
N PRO A 73 -4.93 12.08 14.71
CA PRO A 73 -5.21 12.72 13.44
C PRO A 73 -4.07 12.53 12.44
N VAL A 74 -4.40 12.36 11.16
CA VAL A 74 -3.37 12.26 10.13
C VAL A 74 -2.67 13.60 9.97
N GLU A 75 -1.36 13.59 9.93
CA GLU A 75 -0.52 14.77 9.73
C GLU A 75 0.08 14.80 8.34
N GLY A 76 0.23 15.99 7.81
CA GLY A 76 0.87 16.24 6.53
C GLY A 76 1.36 17.68 6.42
N GLU A 77 2.03 18.01 5.34
CA GLU A 77 2.56 19.34 5.09
C GLU A 77 1.67 20.14 4.12
N HIS A 78 1.54 21.42 4.39
CA HIS A 78 0.99 22.33 3.40
C HIS A 78 1.97 22.48 2.21
N PRO A 79 1.56 22.25 0.95
CA PRO A 79 2.49 22.14 -0.18
C PRO A 79 3.32 23.39 -0.46
N VAL A 80 2.84 24.56 -0.06
CA VAL A 80 3.54 25.86 -0.29
C VAL A 80 4.23 26.36 0.96
N THR A 81 3.51 26.44 2.10
CA THR A 81 4.03 27.04 3.33
C THR A 81 4.87 26.09 4.17
N LYS A 82 4.86 24.80 3.86
CA LYS A 82 5.54 23.73 4.60
C LYS A 82 5.16 23.64 6.08
N LYS A 83 4.06 24.27 6.46
CA LYS A 83 3.50 24.14 7.82
C LYS A 83 2.83 22.80 7.97
N LEU A 84 2.95 22.22 9.16
CA LEU A 84 2.24 21.01 9.54
C LEU A 84 0.73 21.27 9.57
N VAL A 85 -0.03 20.39 9.00
CA VAL A 85 -1.50 20.41 8.93
C VAL A 85 -2.00 19.04 9.37
N SER A 86 -2.98 19.01 10.25
CA SER A 86 -3.62 17.75 10.71
C SER A 86 -5.07 17.67 10.24
N ARG A 87 -5.59 16.43 10.16
CA ARG A 87 -6.99 16.13 9.84
C ARG A 87 -7.49 15.01 10.73
N ASP A 88 -8.63 15.22 11.35
CA ASP A 88 -9.32 14.19 12.11
C ASP A 88 -10.02 13.18 11.19
N ALA A 89 -10.18 11.95 11.66
CA ALA A 89 -10.91 10.90 10.93
C ALA A 89 -12.43 11.16 10.99
N SER A 90 -12.87 12.25 10.37
CA SER A 90 -14.27 12.68 10.36
C SER A 90 -14.75 13.00 8.94
N VAL A 91 -16.00 12.66 8.65
CA VAL A 91 -16.67 12.98 7.38
C VAL A 91 -16.94 14.48 7.18
N SER A 92 -16.95 15.26 8.27
CA SER A 92 -17.15 16.71 8.26
C SER A 92 -15.88 17.49 7.95
N GLU A 93 -14.73 16.86 8.06
CA GLU A 93 -13.43 17.44 7.73
C GLU A 93 -13.24 17.61 6.20
N PRO A 94 -12.38 18.53 5.76
CA PRO A 94 -11.96 18.59 4.38
C PRO A 94 -11.33 17.29 3.93
N LEU A 95 -11.66 16.85 2.71
CA LEU A 95 -11.14 15.60 2.14
C LEU A 95 -9.62 15.50 2.25
N CYS A 96 -9.15 14.36 2.73
CA CYS A 96 -7.77 13.95 2.67
C CYS A 96 -7.71 12.45 2.37
N ALA A 97 -7.20 12.10 1.19
CA ALA A 97 -7.06 10.71 0.75
C ALA A 97 -5.67 10.46 0.18
N LEU A 98 -5.14 9.28 0.43
CA LEU A 98 -3.82 8.83 -0.04
C LEU A 98 -3.98 7.67 -1.01
N ALA A 99 -3.42 7.81 -2.20
CA ALA A 99 -3.23 6.71 -3.12
C ALA A 99 -2.02 5.87 -2.65
N PHE A 100 -2.27 4.68 -2.14
CA PHE A 100 -1.20 3.88 -1.52
C PHE A 100 -0.78 2.66 -2.34
N LYS A 101 -1.57 2.28 -3.34
CA LYS A 101 -1.26 1.15 -4.24
C LYS A 101 -1.91 1.36 -5.59
N VAL A 102 -1.15 1.12 -6.65
CA VAL A 102 -1.65 1.04 -8.03
C VAL A 102 -1.65 -0.44 -8.45
N ALA A 103 -2.68 -0.87 -9.15
CA ALA A 103 -2.78 -2.20 -9.71
C ALA A 103 -3.38 -2.11 -11.12
N SER A 104 -2.91 -2.95 -12.02
CA SER A 104 -3.51 -3.12 -13.34
C SER A 104 -4.55 -4.24 -13.29
N ASP A 105 -5.73 -3.93 -13.76
CA ASP A 105 -6.81 -4.90 -13.88
C ASP A 105 -7.10 -5.19 -15.36
N PRO A 106 -7.19 -6.46 -15.76
CA PRO A 106 -7.40 -6.83 -17.16
C PRO A 106 -8.68 -6.27 -17.77
N PHE A 107 -9.70 -5.96 -16.94
CA PHE A 107 -11.03 -5.50 -17.40
C PHE A 107 -11.26 -4.02 -17.14
N ALA A 108 -10.77 -3.52 -16.00
CA ALA A 108 -11.00 -2.13 -15.59
C ALA A 108 -9.82 -1.19 -15.93
N GLY A 109 -8.70 -1.74 -16.40
CA GLY A 109 -7.47 -0.98 -16.64
C GLY A 109 -6.77 -0.61 -15.33
N GLN A 110 -6.24 0.61 -15.23
CA GLN A 110 -5.58 1.07 -14.02
C GLN A 110 -6.59 1.30 -12.89
N MET A 111 -6.35 0.65 -11.78
CA MET A 111 -7.10 0.77 -10.54
C MET A 111 -6.16 1.24 -9.43
N THR A 112 -6.51 2.33 -8.76
CA THR A 112 -5.70 2.87 -7.66
C THR A 112 -6.43 2.75 -6.35
N PHE A 113 -5.81 2.06 -5.39
CA PHE A 113 -6.33 1.94 -4.03
C PHE A 113 -6.06 3.22 -3.27
N VAL A 114 -7.10 3.73 -2.64
CA VAL A 114 -7.07 4.95 -1.85
C VAL A 114 -7.56 4.68 -0.42
N ARG A 115 -6.85 5.26 0.55
CA ARG A 115 -7.33 5.36 1.93
C ARG A 115 -7.81 6.78 2.16
N VAL A 116 -9.06 6.91 2.58
CA VAL A 116 -9.64 8.20 2.95
C VAL A 116 -9.40 8.43 4.43
N TYR A 117 -8.58 9.41 4.77
CA TYR A 117 -8.27 9.77 6.15
C TYR A 117 -9.29 10.74 6.73
N ALA A 118 -9.80 11.66 5.90
CA ALA A 118 -10.76 12.67 6.31
C ALA A 118 -11.72 13.00 5.17
N GLY A 119 -12.92 13.45 5.49
CA GLY A 119 -13.93 13.86 4.51
C GLY A 119 -14.57 12.70 3.76
N ILE A 120 -15.07 12.99 2.57
CA ILE A 120 -15.77 12.05 1.70
C ILE A 120 -15.17 12.11 0.29
N PHE A 121 -14.72 10.98 -0.22
CA PHE A 121 -14.25 10.80 -1.59
C PHE A 121 -15.43 10.29 -2.43
N GLU A 122 -15.94 11.11 -3.36
CA GLU A 122 -17.22 10.89 -4.04
C GLU A 122 -17.08 10.91 -5.55
N THR A 123 -17.68 9.93 -6.22
CA THR A 123 -17.65 9.78 -7.67
C THR A 123 -18.14 11.05 -8.38
N GLY A 124 -17.42 11.44 -9.43
CA GLY A 124 -17.78 12.58 -10.29
C GLY A 124 -17.39 13.95 -9.74
N LYS A 125 -17.04 14.08 -8.47
CA LYS A 125 -16.50 15.33 -7.90
C LYS A 125 -15.07 15.57 -8.39
N SER A 126 -14.66 16.84 -8.36
CA SER A 126 -13.29 17.25 -8.67
C SER A 126 -12.45 17.29 -7.40
N VAL A 127 -11.25 16.77 -7.48
CA VAL A 127 -10.26 16.76 -6.39
C VAL A 127 -8.94 17.33 -6.90
N TYR A 128 -8.21 18.00 -6.04
CA TYR A 128 -6.90 18.56 -6.34
C TYR A 128 -5.80 17.57 -5.97
N ASN A 129 -4.85 17.37 -6.89
CA ASN A 129 -3.62 16.63 -6.64
C ASN A 129 -2.46 17.64 -6.47
N PRO A 130 -1.95 17.86 -5.24
CA PRO A 130 -0.91 18.86 -4.98
C PRO A 130 0.41 18.58 -5.71
N ARG A 131 0.79 17.31 -5.90
CA ARG A 131 2.00 16.93 -6.61
C ARG A 131 1.91 17.28 -8.11
N LYS A 132 0.80 16.94 -8.76
CA LYS A 132 0.55 17.26 -10.16
C LYS A 132 0.14 18.73 -10.37
N ARG A 133 -0.24 19.44 -9.31
CA ARG A 133 -0.80 20.81 -9.32
C ARG A 133 -2.02 20.93 -10.26
N LYS A 134 -2.83 19.87 -10.33
CA LYS A 134 -3.99 19.79 -11.23
C LYS A 134 -5.22 19.27 -10.51
N TYR A 135 -6.37 19.70 -11.01
CA TYR A 135 -7.63 19.06 -10.66
C TYR A 135 -7.81 17.78 -11.48
N GLN A 136 -8.35 16.78 -10.85
CA GLN A 136 -8.74 15.52 -11.47
C GLN A 136 -10.18 15.20 -11.08
N ARG A 137 -10.94 14.64 -12.01
CA ARG A 137 -12.29 14.17 -11.72
C ARG A 137 -12.19 12.76 -11.13
N ILE A 138 -12.89 12.53 -10.02
CA ILE A 138 -12.95 11.22 -9.38
C ILE A 138 -13.75 10.30 -10.31
N GLY A 139 -13.12 9.21 -10.73
CA GLY A 139 -13.70 8.17 -11.57
C GLY A 139 -14.65 7.27 -10.80
N ASN A 140 -14.90 6.08 -11.33
CA ASN A 140 -15.72 5.09 -10.66
C ASN A 140 -15.02 4.59 -9.40
N LEU A 141 -15.78 4.50 -8.31
CA LEU A 141 -15.29 3.99 -7.03
C LEU A 141 -15.78 2.56 -6.82
N VAL A 142 -14.88 1.72 -6.32
CA VAL A 142 -15.19 0.33 -6.03
C VAL A 142 -14.67 -0.07 -4.65
N LYS A 143 -15.44 -0.87 -3.93
CA LYS A 143 -14.99 -1.64 -2.78
C LYS A 143 -14.69 -3.07 -3.22
N LEU A 144 -13.63 -3.64 -2.69
CA LEU A 144 -13.15 -4.97 -3.05
C LEU A 144 -13.30 -5.91 -1.86
N HIS A 145 -13.98 -7.02 -2.09
CA HIS A 145 -14.12 -8.12 -1.14
C HIS A 145 -13.59 -9.40 -1.80
N ALA A 146 -12.32 -9.69 -1.56
CA ALA A 146 -11.57 -10.72 -2.30
C ALA A 146 -11.66 -10.49 -3.82
N ASN A 147 -12.30 -11.39 -4.56
CA ASN A 147 -12.48 -11.29 -6.02
C ASN A 147 -13.77 -10.56 -6.45
N LYS A 148 -14.60 -10.14 -5.48
CA LYS A 148 -15.85 -9.43 -5.78
C LYS A 148 -15.61 -7.93 -5.73
N ARG A 149 -16.17 -7.23 -6.71
CA ARG A 149 -16.20 -5.77 -6.80
C ARG A 149 -17.60 -5.29 -6.53
N GLU A 150 -17.69 -4.25 -5.76
CA GLU A 150 -18.93 -3.54 -5.46
C GLU A 150 -18.74 -2.08 -5.84
N ASP A 151 -19.53 -1.61 -6.80
CA ASP A 151 -19.53 -0.21 -7.19
C ASP A 151 -20.16 0.62 -6.08
N VAL A 152 -19.47 1.67 -5.67
CA VAL A 152 -19.93 2.59 -4.63
C VAL A 152 -19.90 4.04 -5.14
N THR A 153 -20.76 4.87 -4.59
CA THR A 153 -20.82 6.29 -4.96
C THR A 153 -19.85 7.15 -4.15
N SER A 154 -19.46 6.66 -2.97
CA SER A 154 -18.57 7.38 -2.06
C SER A 154 -17.77 6.44 -1.15
N ILE A 155 -16.61 6.91 -0.71
CA ILE A 155 -15.76 6.30 0.32
C ILE A 155 -15.56 7.36 1.40
N GLN A 156 -15.81 7.01 2.66
CA GLN A 156 -15.78 7.94 3.78
C GLN A 156 -14.47 7.86 4.56
N ALA A 157 -14.24 8.85 5.41
CA ALA A 157 -13.11 8.88 6.35
C ALA A 157 -12.99 7.55 7.13
N GLY A 158 -11.79 6.98 7.16
CA GLY A 158 -11.48 5.69 7.77
C GLY A 158 -11.57 4.49 6.82
N ASP A 159 -12.24 4.62 5.68
CA ASP A 159 -12.44 3.56 4.71
C ASP A 159 -11.30 3.46 3.69
N ILE A 160 -11.18 2.28 3.11
CA ILE A 160 -10.33 1.97 1.95
C ILE A 160 -11.23 1.55 0.79
N GLY A 161 -10.90 2.05 -0.40
CA GLY A 161 -11.53 1.62 -1.64
C GLY A 161 -10.57 1.80 -2.81
N ALA A 162 -11.07 1.63 -4.02
CA ALA A 162 -10.27 1.86 -5.21
C ALA A 162 -11.01 2.78 -6.18
N VAL A 163 -10.24 3.58 -6.90
CA VAL A 163 -10.73 4.43 -7.99
C VAL A 163 -10.24 3.90 -9.32
N VAL A 164 -11.14 3.82 -10.28
CA VAL A 164 -10.87 3.40 -11.66
C VAL A 164 -10.87 4.62 -12.56
N GLY A 165 -9.94 4.67 -13.52
CA GLY A 165 -9.90 5.74 -14.54
C GLY A 165 -9.29 7.06 -14.05
N MET A 166 -8.53 7.05 -12.97
CA MET A 166 -7.70 8.18 -12.54
C MET A 166 -6.21 7.83 -12.69
N GLU A 167 -5.46 8.72 -13.32
CA GLU A 167 -4.01 8.59 -13.39
C GLU A 167 -3.38 9.05 -12.07
N LEU A 168 -3.17 8.12 -11.17
CA LEU A 168 -2.50 8.33 -9.89
C LEU A 168 -1.25 7.45 -9.81
N ILE A 169 -0.32 7.87 -8.98
CA ILE A 169 0.80 7.02 -8.56
C ILE A 169 0.75 6.80 -7.06
N THR A 170 1.42 5.77 -6.59
CA THR A 170 1.59 5.51 -5.17
C THR A 170 2.24 6.71 -4.47
N GLY A 171 1.64 7.18 -3.38
CA GLY A 171 2.04 8.38 -2.64
C GLY A 171 1.32 9.67 -3.05
N ASP A 172 0.45 9.65 -4.07
CA ASP A 172 -0.36 10.83 -4.40
C ASP A 172 -1.39 11.13 -3.31
N THR A 173 -1.37 12.36 -2.82
CA THR A 173 -2.41 12.86 -1.92
C THR A 173 -3.49 13.58 -2.71
N LEU A 174 -4.74 13.38 -2.33
CA LEU A 174 -5.92 13.99 -2.93
C LEU A 174 -6.65 14.82 -1.88
N CYS A 175 -6.87 16.10 -2.15
CA CYS A 175 -7.48 17.04 -1.22
C CYS A 175 -8.23 18.17 -1.96
N PRO A 176 -9.02 19.03 -1.28
CA PRO A 176 -9.51 20.28 -1.83
C PRO A 176 -8.37 21.29 -1.97
N LYS A 177 -8.43 22.14 -3.00
CA LYS A 177 -7.41 23.18 -3.22
C LYS A 177 -7.36 24.23 -2.11
N ASP A 178 -8.51 24.51 -1.51
CA ASP A 178 -8.65 25.55 -0.46
C ASP A 178 -8.10 25.06 0.90
N HIS A 179 -7.98 23.75 1.05
CA HIS A 179 -7.44 23.08 2.24
C HIS A 179 -6.35 22.07 1.85
N PRO A 180 -5.25 22.54 1.23
CA PRO A 180 -4.27 21.65 0.65
C PRO A 180 -3.42 21.01 1.76
N ILE A 181 -3.18 19.72 1.59
CA ILE A 181 -2.32 18.89 2.43
C ILE A 181 -1.57 17.91 1.56
N VAL A 182 -0.32 17.62 1.89
CA VAL A 182 0.47 16.54 1.32
C VAL A 182 0.84 15.62 2.46
N LEU A 183 0.34 14.40 2.40
CA LEU A 183 0.74 13.36 3.34
C LEU A 183 2.14 12.89 3.00
N GLU A 184 2.85 12.37 4.01
CA GLU A 184 4.17 11.81 3.81
C GLU A 184 4.08 10.67 2.79
N SER A 185 4.86 10.77 1.71
CA SER A 185 4.96 9.72 0.71
C SER A 185 5.94 8.67 1.17
N THR A 186 5.58 7.41 1.00
CA THR A 186 6.50 6.30 1.23
C THR A 186 7.75 6.48 0.35
N GLN A 187 8.92 6.52 0.97
CA GLN A 187 10.18 6.53 0.25
C GLN A 187 10.50 5.08 -0.16
N PHE A 188 10.52 4.84 -1.44
CA PHE A 188 10.91 3.53 -1.98
C PHE A 188 12.44 3.50 -2.14
N PRO A 189 13.08 2.39 -1.74
CA PRO A 189 14.51 2.22 -1.98
C PRO A 189 14.81 2.18 -3.47
N GLU A 190 15.98 2.65 -3.86
CA GLU A 190 16.43 2.55 -5.24
C GLU A 190 16.81 1.11 -5.59
N PRO A 191 16.54 0.68 -6.84
CA PRO A 191 16.92 -0.66 -7.30
C PRO A 191 18.44 -0.85 -7.21
N VAL A 192 18.84 -2.08 -6.89
CA VAL A 192 20.26 -2.42 -6.60
C VAL A 192 20.89 -3.35 -7.64
N ILE A 193 20.07 -4.02 -8.47
CA ILE A 193 20.58 -4.89 -9.53
C ILE A 193 19.90 -4.59 -10.88
N ASP A 194 20.65 -4.80 -11.94
CA ASP A 194 20.23 -4.61 -13.32
C ASP A 194 20.26 -5.95 -14.08
N GLN A 195 19.28 -6.14 -14.95
CA GLN A 195 19.19 -7.29 -15.84
C GLN A 195 18.75 -6.84 -17.25
N ALA A 196 19.37 -7.38 -18.29
CA ALA A 196 18.92 -7.14 -19.65
C ALA A 196 17.69 -8.00 -19.95
N ILE A 197 16.73 -7.46 -20.69
CA ILE A 197 15.56 -8.17 -21.16
C ILE A 197 15.41 -7.99 -22.67
N GLU A 198 15.28 -9.10 -23.39
CA GLU A 198 15.19 -9.11 -24.83
C GLU A 198 13.89 -9.78 -25.28
N PRO A 199 13.02 -9.08 -26.03
CA PRO A 199 11.84 -9.67 -26.62
C PRO A 199 12.25 -10.64 -27.73
N LYS A 200 11.51 -11.74 -27.90
CA LYS A 200 11.80 -12.72 -28.95
C LYS A 200 11.40 -12.25 -30.35
N THR A 201 10.38 -11.43 -30.45
CA THR A 201 9.85 -10.94 -31.74
C THR A 201 9.64 -9.42 -31.71
N LYS A 202 9.51 -8.81 -32.89
CA LYS A 202 9.19 -7.38 -33.01
C LYS A 202 7.81 -7.02 -32.40
N THR A 203 6.85 -7.93 -32.51
CA THR A 203 5.52 -7.74 -31.90
C THR A 203 5.60 -7.76 -30.36
N ASP A 204 6.53 -8.54 -29.81
CA ASP A 204 6.75 -8.57 -28.38
C ASP A 204 7.47 -7.32 -27.87
N GLN A 205 8.20 -6.60 -28.73
CA GLN A 205 8.86 -5.33 -28.39
C GLN A 205 7.83 -4.27 -27.95
N GLU A 206 6.80 -4.03 -28.78
CA GLU A 206 5.76 -3.03 -28.47
C GLU A 206 5.00 -3.39 -27.20
N LYS A 207 4.64 -4.68 -27.05
CA LYS A 207 3.99 -5.19 -25.84
C LYS A 207 4.88 -5.07 -24.60
N LEU A 208 6.19 -5.32 -24.75
CA LEU A 208 7.15 -5.21 -23.67
C LEU A 208 7.21 -3.79 -23.12
N GLU A 209 7.30 -2.80 -24.00
CA GLU A 209 7.35 -1.39 -23.59
C GLU A 209 6.11 -0.97 -22.80
N GLU A 210 4.93 -1.34 -23.29
CA GLU A 210 3.66 -1.05 -22.59
C GLU A 210 3.59 -1.78 -21.23
N ALA A 211 3.96 -3.07 -21.19
CA ALA A 211 3.96 -3.86 -19.98
C ALA A 211 4.95 -3.34 -18.92
N LEU A 212 6.17 -2.95 -19.35
CA LEU A 212 7.17 -2.36 -18.46
C LEU A 212 6.69 -1.02 -17.86
N GLN A 213 6.04 -0.18 -18.67
CA GLN A 213 5.45 1.07 -18.15
C GLN A 213 4.39 0.82 -17.08
N ARG A 214 3.52 -0.18 -17.27
CA ARG A 214 2.50 -0.57 -16.29
C ARG A 214 3.13 -1.11 -15.01
N LEU A 215 4.12 -1.99 -15.13
CA LEU A 215 4.84 -2.55 -13.98
C LEU A 215 5.55 -1.47 -13.16
N MET A 216 6.18 -0.47 -13.80
CA MET A 216 6.78 0.68 -13.11
C MET A 216 5.76 1.57 -12.39
N GLN A 217 4.51 1.62 -12.87
CA GLN A 217 3.44 2.34 -12.16
C GLN A 217 2.93 1.58 -10.93
N GLU A 218 2.94 0.24 -10.99
CA GLU A 218 2.52 -0.62 -9.89
C GLU A 218 3.58 -0.72 -8.79
N ASP A 219 4.84 -0.84 -9.19
CA ASP A 219 5.99 -1.01 -8.28
C ASP A 219 7.02 0.11 -8.45
N PRO A 220 7.03 1.08 -7.55
CA PRO A 220 8.00 2.19 -7.59
C PRO A 220 9.47 1.78 -7.39
N SER A 221 9.74 0.55 -6.90
CA SER A 221 11.10 0.01 -6.76
C SER A 221 11.60 -0.72 -8.02
N PHE A 222 10.70 -0.91 -9.01
CA PHE A 222 11.03 -1.47 -10.31
C PHE A 222 11.23 -0.35 -11.33
N ARG A 223 12.31 -0.40 -12.10
CA ARG A 223 12.61 0.56 -13.15
C ARG A 223 12.96 -0.15 -14.46
N SER A 224 12.70 0.52 -15.57
CA SER A 224 13.14 0.09 -16.89
C SER A 224 13.74 1.27 -17.64
N ARG A 225 14.80 1.01 -18.38
CA ARG A 225 15.47 1.97 -19.26
C ARG A 225 15.98 1.28 -20.51
N ILE A 226 16.12 2.04 -21.58
CA ILE A 226 16.84 1.57 -22.78
C ILE A 226 18.28 2.06 -22.65
N ASP A 227 19.22 1.13 -22.74
CA ASP A 227 20.64 1.48 -22.80
C ASP A 227 20.95 2.14 -24.15
N THR A 228 21.50 3.35 -24.11
CA THR A 228 21.72 4.18 -25.31
C THR A 228 22.88 3.69 -26.17
N GLU A 229 23.81 2.92 -25.61
CA GLU A 229 24.98 2.38 -26.35
C GLU A 229 24.65 1.05 -26.97
N THR A 230 23.96 0.17 -26.29
CA THR A 230 23.66 -1.18 -26.73
C THR A 230 22.28 -1.37 -27.33
N GLY A 231 21.36 -0.43 -27.06
CA GLY A 231 19.95 -0.54 -27.46
C GLY A 231 19.15 -1.59 -26.65
N GLN A 232 19.74 -2.18 -25.63
CA GLN A 232 19.08 -3.18 -24.80
C GLN A 232 18.08 -2.55 -23.82
N ASN A 233 16.97 -3.25 -23.59
CA ASN A 233 16.09 -2.92 -22.47
C ASN A 233 16.71 -3.46 -21.18
N ILE A 234 16.98 -2.57 -20.24
CA ILE A 234 17.49 -2.90 -18.90
C ILE A 234 16.36 -2.74 -17.90
N ILE A 235 16.13 -3.77 -17.12
CA ILE A 235 15.23 -3.75 -15.97
C ILE A 235 16.05 -3.73 -14.68
N SER A 236 15.62 -2.94 -13.72
CA SER A 236 16.31 -2.75 -12.44
C SER A 236 15.35 -3.06 -11.29
N GLY A 237 15.83 -3.74 -10.27
CA GLY A 237 15.02 -4.17 -9.12
C GLY A 237 15.83 -4.37 -7.85
N MET A 238 15.12 -4.77 -6.79
CA MET A 238 15.66 -4.92 -5.43
C MET A 238 16.47 -6.20 -5.22
N GLY A 239 16.45 -7.14 -6.16
CA GLY A 239 17.13 -8.42 -6.06
C GLY A 239 16.75 -9.36 -7.19
N GLU A 240 17.48 -10.48 -7.34
CA GLU A 240 17.26 -11.47 -8.41
C GLU A 240 15.82 -12.00 -8.38
N LEU A 241 15.34 -12.44 -7.24
CA LEU A 241 13.95 -12.92 -7.10
C LEU A 241 12.91 -11.87 -7.49
N HIS A 242 13.15 -10.61 -7.19
CA HIS A 242 12.26 -9.53 -7.60
C HIS A 242 12.17 -9.44 -9.12
N LEU A 243 13.32 -9.44 -9.83
CA LEU A 243 13.36 -9.40 -11.28
C LEU A 243 12.79 -10.67 -11.93
N GLU A 244 13.04 -11.86 -11.34
CA GLU A 244 12.43 -13.11 -11.79
C GLU A 244 10.90 -13.05 -11.73
N VAL A 245 10.34 -12.53 -10.65
CA VAL A 245 8.89 -12.33 -10.50
C VAL A 245 8.37 -11.35 -11.56
N MET A 246 9.08 -10.25 -11.83
CA MET A 246 8.68 -9.30 -12.87
C MET A 246 8.72 -9.91 -14.26
N VAL A 247 9.73 -10.72 -14.59
CA VAL A 247 9.82 -11.46 -15.85
C VAL A 247 8.70 -12.50 -15.98
N ASP A 248 8.39 -13.23 -14.91
CA ASP A 248 7.28 -14.18 -14.89
C ASP A 248 5.92 -13.47 -15.11
N ARG A 249 5.72 -12.30 -14.50
CA ARG A 249 4.53 -11.47 -14.74
C ARG A 249 4.43 -10.98 -16.18
N LEU A 250 5.54 -10.54 -16.79
CA LEU A 250 5.58 -10.17 -18.21
C LEU A 250 5.09 -11.32 -19.11
N GLN A 251 5.51 -12.54 -18.81
CA GLN A 251 5.12 -13.71 -19.58
C GLN A 251 3.67 -14.14 -19.34
N ARG A 252 3.22 -14.20 -18.08
CA ARG A 252 1.89 -14.73 -17.71
C ARG A 252 0.77 -13.72 -17.86
N GLU A 253 0.99 -12.49 -17.37
CA GLU A 253 -0.08 -11.47 -17.34
C GLU A 253 -0.13 -10.72 -18.68
N TYR A 254 1.03 -10.33 -19.23
CA TYR A 254 1.12 -9.51 -20.44
C TYR A 254 1.35 -10.33 -21.73
N ARG A 255 1.63 -11.63 -21.59
CA ARG A 255 1.91 -12.53 -22.72
C ARG A 255 3.04 -12.04 -23.63
N VAL A 256 4.10 -11.53 -23.01
CA VAL A 256 5.32 -11.08 -23.67
C VAL A 256 6.35 -12.19 -23.59
N ASP A 257 6.75 -12.72 -24.75
CA ASP A 257 7.84 -13.69 -24.83
C ASP A 257 9.18 -12.96 -24.79
N CYS A 258 9.89 -13.07 -23.69
CA CYS A 258 11.17 -12.40 -23.46
C CYS A 258 12.20 -13.32 -22.81
N LYS A 259 13.48 -13.00 -23.00
CA LYS A 259 14.61 -13.63 -22.31
C LYS A 259 15.29 -12.60 -21.42
N ALA A 260 15.56 -12.99 -20.18
CA ALA A 260 16.38 -12.23 -19.27
C ALA A 260 17.85 -12.70 -19.34
N GLY A 261 18.78 -11.77 -19.26
CA GLY A 261 20.21 -12.03 -19.34
C GLY A 261 21.05 -10.97 -18.66
N THR A 262 22.36 -11.14 -18.64
CA THR A 262 23.28 -10.15 -18.10
C THR A 262 23.44 -8.99 -19.10
N PRO A 263 23.39 -7.71 -18.64
CA PRO A 263 23.62 -6.57 -19.52
C PRO A 263 24.99 -6.63 -20.22
N VAL A 264 25.06 -6.29 -21.50
CA VAL A 264 26.31 -6.31 -22.27
C VAL A 264 27.38 -5.39 -21.69
N SER A 265 26.99 -4.25 -21.10
CA SER A 265 27.90 -3.31 -20.46
C SER A 265 28.72 -3.91 -19.32
N TYR A 266 28.22 -4.95 -18.66
CA TYR A 266 28.97 -5.65 -17.60
C TYR A 266 30.00 -6.65 -18.15
N THR A 267 29.85 -7.13 -19.39
CA THR A 267 30.79 -8.08 -19.97
C THR A 267 32.10 -7.43 -20.40
N HIS A 268 32.14 -6.11 -20.59
CA HIS A 268 33.34 -5.34 -20.94
C HIS A 268 34.14 -4.80 -19.74
N LEU A 269 33.60 -4.91 -18.50
CA LEU A 269 34.26 -4.45 -17.28
C LEU A 269 35.15 -5.49 -16.60
N THR A 270 35.39 -6.65 -17.19
CA THR A 270 36.49 -7.50 -16.77
C THR A 270 37.78 -6.83 -17.16
N LEU A 271 38.39 -6.10 -16.22
CA LEU A 271 39.76 -5.60 -16.34
C LEU A 271 40.66 -6.77 -16.80
N PRO A 272 41.50 -6.57 -17.80
CA PRO A 272 42.50 -7.60 -18.15
C PRO A 272 43.38 -7.77 -16.91
N THR A 273 43.32 -8.93 -16.29
CA THR A 273 44.28 -9.36 -15.31
C THR A 273 45.63 -9.36 -15.99
N LYS A 274 46.48 -8.41 -15.65
CA LYS A 274 47.88 -8.45 -16.06
C LYS A 274 48.49 -9.76 -15.52
N ALA A 275 48.93 -10.61 -16.42
CA ALA A 275 49.81 -11.69 -16.12
C ALA A 275 51.15 -11.17 -15.58
#